data_2e6e33fcdb8d64ec92e1f0cc0c50ff41
#
_entry.id   2e6e33fcdb8d64ec92e1f0cc0c50ff41
#
_cell.length_a   1.000
_cell.length_b   1.000
_cell.length_c   1.000
_cell.angle_alpha   90.00
_cell.angle_beta   90.00
_cell.angle_gamma   90.00
#
_symmetry.space_group_name_H-M   'P 1'
#
loop_
_entity.id
_entity.type
_entity.pdbx_description
1 polymer ?
#
loop_
_entity_poly.entity_id
_entity_poly.type
_entity_poly.pdbx_seq_one_letter_code
_entity_poly.pdbx_strand_id
1 'polypeptide(L)'
;MILTVFIRYQLDPFKRPAFERYAHRWLEIIPACGGRDVGYWMPHEGTNDIAYGVISFASLADYEVYRARLVSDPAGRENFAEAERERFILREQRMFLRRVEAAP
;
A
#
# COMPACT_ATOMS: atom_id res chain seq x y z
N MET A 1 12.94 14.43 -8.01
CA MET A 1 11.72 14.58 -7.20
C MET A 1 11.28 13.19 -6.74
N ILE A 2 10.98 13.02 -5.46
CA ILE A 2 10.42 11.76 -4.96
C ILE A 2 8.92 11.93 -4.84
N LEU A 3 8.20 11.02 -5.48
CA LEU A 3 6.76 10.91 -5.38
C LEU A 3 6.41 9.86 -4.36
N THR A 4 5.61 10.20 -3.36
CA THR A 4 5.18 9.25 -2.34
C THR A 4 3.67 9.10 -2.38
N VAL A 5 3.22 7.86 -2.46
CA VAL A 5 1.80 7.52 -2.44
C VAL A 5 1.45 7.17 -1.01
N PHE A 6 0.52 7.92 -0.43
CA PHE A 6 -0.05 7.64 0.89
C PHE A 6 -1.41 7.02 0.69
N ILE A 7 -1.62 5.86 1.28
CA ILE A 7 -2.89 5.14 1.17
C ILE A 7 -3.51 5.07 2.55
N ARG A 8 -4.73 5.58 2.66
CA ARG A 8 -5.52 5.45 3.89
C ARG A 8 -6.55 4.36 3.67
N TYR A 9 -6.53 3.36 4.54
CA TYR A 9 -7.45 2.23 4.49
C TYR A 9 -8.45 2.33 5.62
N GLN A 10 -9.72 2.24 5.30
CA GLN A 10 -10.73 1.96 6.31
C GLN A 10 -10.99 0.47 6.31
N LEU A 11 -10.77 -0.17 7.45
CA LEU A 11 -10.84 -1.61 7.62
C LEU A 11 -12.13 -2.06 8.28
N ASP A 12 -12.50 -3.30 8.04
CA ASP A 12 -13.40 -4.01 8.92
C ASP A 12 -12.64 -4.29 10.23
N PRO A 13 -13.03 -3.69 11.36
CA PRO A 13 -12.25 -3.84 12.60
C PRO A 13 -12.20 -5.28 13.12
N PHE A 14 -13.12 -6.13 12.68
CA PHE A 14 -13.13 -7.54 13.06
C PHE A 14 -12.18 -8.38 12.20
N LYS A 15 -11.62 -7.80 11.15
CA LYS A 15 -10.73 -8.49 10.21
C LYS A 15 -9.34 -7.88 10.16
N ARG A 16 -8.92 -7.16 11.21
CA ARG A 16 -7.58 -6.54 11.27
C ARG A 16 -6.44 -7.53 11.03
N PRO A 17 -6.46 -8.75 11.63
CA PRO A 17 -5.37 -9.71 11.35
C PRO A 17 -5.26 -10.11 9.88
N ALA A 18 -6.38 -10.20 9.17
CA ALA A 18 -6.37 -10.52 7.75
C ALA A 18 -5.71 -9.39 6.92
N PHE A 19 -6.02 -8.13 7.25
CA PHE A 19 -5.36 -7.00 6.60
C PHE A 19 -3.86 -6.98 6.92
N GLU A 20 -3.48 -7.26 8.15
CA GLU A 20 -2.05 -7.27 8.53
C GLU A 20 -1.28 -8.31 7.74
N ARG A 21 -1.82 -9.51 7.53
CA ARG A 21 -1.20 -10.53 6.68
C ARG A 21 -1.08 -10.06 5.22
N TYR A 22 -2.09 -9.40 4.71
CA TYR A 22 -2.11 -8.79 3.39
C TYR A 22 -0.99 -7.73 3.27
N ALA A 23 -0.86 -6.86 4.27
CA ALA A 23 0.19 -5.85 4.31
C ALA A 23 1.58 -6.48 4.36
N HIS A 24 1.77 -7.55 5.16
CA HIS A 24 3.03 -8.28 5.21
C HIS A 24 3.46 -8.79 3.85
N ARG A 25 2.53 -9.34 3.08
CA ARG A 25 2.84 -9.84 1.73
C ARG A 25 3.27 -8.70 0.81
N TRP A 26 2.64 -7.53 0.93
CA TRP A 26 3.03 -6.36 0.13
C TRP A 26 4.45 -5.89 0.41
N LEU A 27 4.95 -6.06 1.63
CA LEU A 27 6.31 -5.65 1.97
C LEU A 27 7.38 -6.40 1.15
N GLU A 28 7.04 -7.56 0.62
CA GLU A 28 7.92 -8.33 -0.28
C GLU A 28 7.59 -8.08 -1.75
N ILE A 29 6.31 -8.04 -2.08
CA ILE A 29 5.84 -7.92 -3.47
C ILE A 29 6.15 -6.54 -4.05
N ILE A 30 5.89 -5.49 -3.29
CA ILE A 30 6.04 -4.11 -3.78
C ILE A 30 7.48 -3.79 -4.17
N PRO A 31 8.50 -4.09 -3.34
CA PRO A 31 9.89 -3.85 -3.77
C PRO A 31 10.28 -4.64 -5.00
N ALA A 32 9.83 -5.88 -5.12
CA ALA A 32 10.10 -6.72 -6.29
C ALA A 32 9.50 -6.15 -7.56
N CYS A 33 8.43 -5.37 -7.46
CA CYS A 33 7.77 -4.73 -8.60
C CYS A 33 8.21 -3.29 -8.85
N GLY A 34 9.15 -2.76 -8.05
CA GLY A 34 9.74 -1.45 -8.27
C GLY A 34 9.33 -0.34 -7.29
N GLY A 35 8.48 -0.63 -6.32
CA GLY A 35 8.15 0.32 -5.27
C GLY A 35 9.29 0.46 -4.26
N ARG A 36 9.46 1.66 -3.71
CA ARG A 36 10.53 1.97 -2.75
C ARG A 36 9.95 2.42 -1.42
N ASP A 37 10.73 2.25 -0.35
CA ASP A 37 10.40 2.75 0.98
C ASP A 37 8.97 2.38 1.40
N VAL A 38 8.58 1.14 1.11
CA VAL A 38 7.24 0.66 1.43
C VAL A 38 7.10 0.46 2.93
N GLY A 39 5.98 0.92 3.47
CA GLY A 39 5.65 0.73 4.87
C GLY A 39 4.15 0.64 5.07
N TYR A 40 3.76 -0.09 6.11
CA TYR A 40 2.37 -0.19 6.52
C TYR A 40 2.26 0.05 8.02
N TRP A 41 1.18 0.71 8.41
CA TRP A 41 0.89 1.02 9.81
C TRP A 41 -0.49 0.54 10.18
N MET A 42 -0.56 -0.26 11.25
CA MET A 42 -1.81 -0.79 11.79
C MET A 42 -2.33 0.12 12.90
N PRO A 43 -3.66 0.14 13.12
CA PRO A 43 -4.19 0.83 14.30
C PRO A 43 -3.68 0.16 15.58
N HIS A 44 -3.23 0.96 16.55
CA HIS A 44 -2.75 0.50 17.85
C HIS A 44 -3.68 0.97 18.96
N GLU A 45 -3.85 2.28 19.09
CA GLU A 45 -4.81 2.90 20.00
C GLU A 45 -5.49 4.07 19.31
N GLY A 46 -6.66 4.47 19.78
CA GLY A 46 -7.49 5.48 19.16
C GLY A 46 -8.47 4.83 18.21
N THR A 47 -8.35 5.08 16.91
CA THR A 47 -9.20 4.37 15.94
C THR A 47 -8.80 2.90 15.84
N ASN A 48 -9.77 2.04 15.59
CA ASN A 48 -9.54 0.61 15.47
C ASN A 48 -9.70 0.10 14.03
N ASP A 49 -9.94 0.99 13.08
CA ASP A 49 -10.30 0.64 11.72
C ASP A 49 -9.54 1.43 10.65
N ILE A 50 -8.53 2.21 11.04
CA ILE A 50 -7.74 3.00 10.09
C ILE A 50 -6.30 2.49 10.06
N ALA A 51 -5.83 2.16 8.86
CA ALA A 51 -4.46 1.77 8.59
C ALA A 51 -3.89 2.64 7.48
N TYR A 52 -2.57 2.65 7.35
CA TYR A 52 -1.89 3.41 6.30
C TYR A 52 -0.87 2.56 5.58
N GLY A 53 -0.72 2.82 4.29
CA GLY A 53 0.38 2.30 3.47
C GLY A 53 1.10 3.45 2.80
N VAL A 54 2.41 3.32 2.64
CA VAL A 54 3.25 4.35 2.00
C VAL A 54 4.20 3.66 1.03
N ILE A 55 4.30 4.20 -0.18
CA ILE A 55 5.19 3.69 -1.23
C ILE A 55 5.77 4.88 -1.98
N SER A 56 7.08 4.85 -2.25
CA SER A 56 7.74 5.94 -2.97
C SER A 56 8.23 5.51 -4.35
N PHE A 57 8.28 6.48 -5.27
CA PHE A 57 8.72 6.31 -6.65
C PHE A 57 9.52 7.54 -7.07
N ALA A 58 10.40 7.36 -8.07
CA ALA A 58 11.14 8.49 -8.61
C ALA A 58 10.24 9.42 -9.45
N SER A 59 9.16 8.89 -10.03
CA SER A 59 8.27 9.65 -10.91
C SER A 59 6.92 8.97 -11.05
N LEU A 60 5.95 9.67 -11.61
CA LEU A 60 4.65 9.07 -11.99
C LEU A 60 4.83 7.99 -13.05
N ALA A 61 5.78 8.16 -13.97
CA ALA A 61 6.06 7.14 -14.98
C ALA A 61 6.51 5.84 -14.33
N ASP A 62 7.35 5.91 -13.32
CA ASP A 62 7.79 4.72 -12.56
C ASP A 62 6.62 4.08 -11.81
N TYR A 63 5.72 4.89 -11.27
CA TYR A 63 4.50 4.38 -10.64
C TYR A 63 3.64 3.60 -11.64
N GLU A 64 3.48 4.09 -12.86
CA GLU A 64 2.71 3.39 -13.89
C GLU A 64 3.33 2.04 -14.26
N VAL A 65 4.66 2.00 -14.41
CA VAL A 65 5.38 0.75 -14.67
C VAL A 65 5.17 -0.25 -13.52
N TYR A 66 5.28 0.23 -12.29
CA TYR A 66 5.04 -0.58 -11.09
C TYR A 66 3.62 -1.15 -11.09
N ARG A 67 2.60 -0.34 -11.39
CA ARG A 67 1.21 -0.81 -11.44
C ARG A 67 1.01 -1.91 -12.47
N ALA A 68 1.62 -1.77 -13.64
CA ALA A 68 1.57 -2.79 -14.67
C ALA A 68 2.23 -4.10 -14.20
N ARG A 69 3.36 -4.01 -13.50
CA ARG A 69 4.03 -5.19 -12.94
C ARG A 69 3.19 -5.88 -11.88
N LEU A 70 2.55 -5.13 -10.99
CA LEU A 70 1.68 -5.71 -9.96
C LEU A 70 0.54 -6.52 -10.57
N VAL A 71 -0.08 -6.00 -11.62
CA VAL A 71 -1.22 -6.65 -12.27
C VAL A 71 -0.80 -7.97 -12.93
N SER A 72 0.44 -8.07 -13.40
CA SER A 72 0.97 -9.29 -14.03
C SER A 72 1.69 -10.22 -13.07
N ASP A 73 2.04 -9.76 -11.86
CA ASP A 73 2.74 -10.57 -10.87
C ASP A 73 1.79 -11.55 -10.19
N PRO A 74 2.09 -12.87 -10.19
CA PRO A 74 1.17 -13.85 -9.59
C PRO A 74 0.88 -13.61 -8.10
N ALA A 75 1.90 -13.24 -7.33
CA ALA A 75 1.71 -12.95 -5.90
C ALA A 75 0.90 -11.68 -5.69
N GLY A 76 1.12 -10.65 -6.52
CA GLY A 76 0.35 -9.41 -6.48
C GLY A 76 -1.12 -9.66 -6.80
N ARG A 77 -1.40 -10.42 -7.86
CA ARG A 77 -2.78 -10.79 -8.22
C ARG A 77 -3.47 -11.56 -7.11
N GLU A 78 -2.79 -12.53 -6.51
CA GLU A 78 -3.39 -13.33 -5.43
C GLU A 78 -3.66 -12.46 -4.20
N ASN A 79 -2.78 -11.51 -3.89
CA ASN A 79 -2.99 -10.61 -2.76
C ASN A 79 -4.22 -9.71 -2.97
N PHE A 80 -4.40 -9.17 -4.17
CA PHE A 80 -5.61 -8.41 -4.52
C PHE A 80 -6.86 -9.28 -4.46
N ALA A 81 -6.78 -10.50 -4.97
CA ALA A 81 -7.90 -11.43 -4.97
C ALA A 81 -8.34 -11.79 -3.54
N GLU A 82 -7.40 -11.98 -2.63
CA GLU A 82 -7.72 -12.25 -1.22
C GLU A 82 -8.43 -11.06 -0.58
N ALA A 83 -7.95 -9.85 -0.82
CA ALA A 83 -8.60 -8.65 -0.27
C ALA A 83 -10.04 -8.52 -0.76
N GLU A 84 -10.27 -8.83 -2.03
CA GLU A 84 -11.60 -8.78 -2.62
C GLU A 84 -12.52 -9.88 -2.05
N ARG A 85 -11.98 -11.08 -1.85
CA ARG A 85 -12.72 -12.23 -1.28
C ARG A 85 -13.09 -11.99 0.18
N GLU A 86 -12.11 -11.54 0.97
CA GLU A 86 -12.23 -11.45 2.43
C GLU A 86 -12.87 -10.16 2.92
N ARG A 87 -12.90 -9.14 2.08
CA ARG A 87 -13.59 -7.88 2.37
C ARG A 87 -13.12 -7.16 3.64
N PHE A 88 -11.83 -7.22 3.94
CA PHE A 88 -11.29 -6.52 5.10
C PHE A 88 -11.02 -5.03 4.84
N ILE A 89 -10.97 -4.60 3.57
CA ILE A 89 -10.84 -3.19 3.21
C ILE A 89 -12.21 -2.68 2.79
N LEU A 90 -12.75 -1.72 3.56
CA LEU A 90 -14.05 -1.13 3.28
C LEU A 90 -13.94 0.10 2.39
N ARG A 91 -12.83 0.84 2.51
CA ARG A 91 -12.57 2.04 1.73
C ARG A 91 -11.08 2.28 1.66
N GLU A 92 -10.64 2.79 0.51
CA GLU A 92 -9.25 3.11 0.26
C GLU A 92 -9.17 4.50 -0.35
N GLN A 93 -8.28 5.34 0.18
CA GLN A 93 -8.03 6.69 -0.35
C GLN A 93 -6.54 6.81 -0.62
N ARG A 94 -6.19 7.32 -1.80
CA ARG A 94 -4.80 7.50 -2.21
C ARG A 94 -4.49 8.96 -2.40
N MET A 95 -3.31 9.39 -1.93
CA MET A 95 -2.78 10.72 -2.17
C MET A 95 -1.40 10.57 -2.77
N PHE A 96 -1.15 11.33 -3.83
CA PHE A 96 0.15 11.37 -4.49
C PHE A 96 0.83 12.66 -4.07
N LEU A 97 1.85 12.57 -3.23
CA LEU A 97 2.49 13.71 -2.60
C LEU A 97 3.95 13.79 -3.02
N ARG A 98 4.43 15.01 -3.22
CA ARG A 98 5.84 15.26 -3.49
C ARG A 98 6.54 15.49 -2.15
N ARG A 99 7.64 14.76 -1.95
CA ARG A 99 8.45 14.95 -0.75
C ARG A 99 9.08 16.34 -0.77
N VAL A 100 9.01 17.06 0.35
CA VAL A 100 9.76 18.29 0.51
C VAL A 100 11.19 17.92 0.91
N GLU A 101 12.15 18.35 0.08
CA GLU A 101 13.55 18.05 0.29
C GLU A 101 14.20 19.17 1.10
N ALA A 102 15.27 18.83 1.84
CA ALA A 102 16.06 19.84 2.51
C ALA A 102 16.76 20.73 1.48
N ALA A 103 16.90 22.02 1.80
CA ALA A 103 17.64 22.94 0.94
C ALA A 103 19.12 22.51 0.85
N PRO A 104 19.74 22.67 -0.34
CA PRO A 104 21.15 22.33 -0.53
C PRO A 104 22.07 23.21 0.30
#